data_4b4ae4173f1464c18a8ffa4738f7962a
#
_entry.id   4b4ae4173f1464c18a8ffa4738f7962a
#
_cell.length_a   1.000
_cell.length_b   1.000
_cell.length_c   1.000
_cell.angle_alpha   90.00
_cell.angle_beta   90.00
_cell.angle_gamma   90.00
#
_symmetry.space_group_name_H-M   'P 1'
#
loop_
_entity.id
_entity.type
_entity.pdbx_description
1 polymer ?
#
loop_
_entity_poly.entity_id
_entity_poly.type
_entity_poly.pdbx_seq_one_letter_code
_entity_poly.pdbx_strand_id
1 'polypeptide(L)'
;VCFPPNEACSEKNMIERIKNAPELFLVAVDKETGKIAGSLNGLATDEEVFRDEFFKDAYLNNSEGKNIMILGLSILPEYRRQGLARELVRQYALKEKKNNREKLILTCLDAKVPMYLDFGFTDHGISDSVWGGEVWHEMSLDIHKVC
;
A
#
# COMPACT_ATOMS: atom_id res chain seq x y z
N VAL A 1 14.17 6.76 3.11
CA VAL A 1 14.30 7.83 2.09
C VAL A 1 12.95 8.37 1.65
N CYS A 2 11.95 7.50 1.52
CA CYS A 2 10.63 7.91 1.03
C CYS A 2 9.66 8.29 2.15
N PHE A 3 9.97 7.98 3.39
CA PHE A 3 9.12 8.25 4.55
C PHE A 3 9.93 8.94 5.65
N PRO A 4 9.30 9.87 6.42
CA PRO A 4 9.92 10.39 7.63
C PRO A 4 10.23 9.25 8.61
N PRO A 5 11.27 9.38 9.47
CA PRO A 5 11.64 8.30 10.40
C PRO A 5 10.51 7.80 11.31
N ASN A 6 9.60 8.69 11.71
CA ASN A 6 8.47 8.31 12.57
C ASN A 6 7.33 7.61 11.81
N GLU A 7 7.35 7.60 10.48
CA GLU A 7 6.36 6.94 9.63
C GLU A 7 6.91 5.69 8.97
N ALA A 8 8.23 5.60 8.77
CA ALA A 8 8.86 4.45 8.14
C ALA A 8 8.75 3.21 9.03
N CYS A 9 8.55 2.04 8.43
CA CYS A 9 8.59 0.82 9.21
C CYS A 9 10.05 0.45 9.53
N SER A 10 10.26 -0.30 10.62
CA SER A 10 11.58 -0.78 10.99
C SER A 10 12.06 -1.86 10.00
N GLU A 11 13.37 -2.05 9.93
CA GLU A 11 13.95 -3.13 9.14
C GLU A 11 13.40 -4.49 9.57
N LYS A 12 13.25 -4.71 10.88
CA LYS A 12 12.69 -5.94 11.43
C LYS A 12 11.27 -6.18 10.91
N ASN A 13 10.41 -5.17 10.96
CA ASN A 13 9.03 -5.30 10.49
C ASN A 13 8.99 -5.57 8.98
N MET A 14 9.85 -4.92 8.21
CA MET A 14 9.93 -5.14 6.78
C MET A 14 10.34 -6.58 6.46
N ILE A 15 11.33 -7.11 7.16
CA ILE A 15 11.77 -8.50 7.00
C ILE A 15 10.62 -9.46 7.31
N GLU A 16 9.88 -9.20 8.39
CA GLU A 16 8.74 -10.04 8.76
C GLU A 16 7.63 -10.00 7.71
N ARG A 17 7.36 -8.82 7.11
CA ARG A 17 6.40 -8.69 6.01
C ARG A 17 6.82 -9.53 4.81
N ILE A 18 8.09 -9.48 4.44
CA ILE A 18 8.63 -10.24 3.31
C ILE A 18 8.55 -11.74 3.57
N LYS A 19 8.88 -12.18 4.78
CA LYS A 19 8.82 -13.60 5.15
C LYS A 19 7.40 -14.15 5.17
N ASN A 20 6.44 -13.36 5.68
CA ASN A 20 5.06 -13.83 5.85
C ASN A 20 4.23 -13.72 4.58
N ALA A 21 4.49 -12.74 3.72
CA ALA A 21 3.67 -12.49 2.54
C ALA A 21 4.51 -11.88 1.41
N PRO A 22 5.52 -12.61 0.89
CA PRO A 22 6.35 -12.09 -0.20
C PRO A 22 5.54 -11.81 -1.47
N GLU A 23 4.46 -12.55 -1.69
CA GLU A 23 3.56 -12.38 -2.83
C GLU A 23 2.77 -11.06 -2.78
N LEU A 24 2.73 -10.39 -1.63
CA LEU A 24 2.07 -9.09 -1.48
C LEU A 24 3.03 -7.91 -1.67
N PHE A 25 4.20 -8.17 -2.22
CA PHE A 25 5.16 -7.15 -2.64
C PHE A 25 5.18 -7.04 -4.15
N LEU A 26 5.17 -5.80 -4.66
CA LEU A 26 5.37 -5.51 -6.06
C LEU A 26 6.43 -4.42 -6.18
N VAL A 27 7.43 -4.64 -7.02
CA VAL A 27 8.49 -3.66 -7.23
C VAL A 27 8.55 -3.26 -8.70
N ALA A 28 8.94 -2.01 -8.94
CA ALA A 28 9.26 -1.51 -10.27
C ALA A 28 10.78 -1.45 -10.40
N VAL A 29 11.32 -2.07 -11.43
CA VAL A 29 12.76 -2.13 -11.66
C VAL A 29 13.10 -1.35 -12.93
N ASP A 30 14.12 -0.48 -12.84
CA ASP A 30 14.66 0.22 -14.00
C ASP A 30 15.47 -0.81 -14.82
N LYS A 31 15.00 -1.10 -16.02
CA LYS A 31 15.62 -2.12 -16.88
C LYS A 31 17.06 -1.78 -17.29
N GLU A 32 17.38 -0.49 -17.36
CA GLU A 32 18.72 -0.07 -17.80
C GLU A 32 19.76 -0.21 -16.70
N THR A 33 19.36 0.02 -15.45
CA THR A 33 20.31 0.03 -14.31
C THR A 33 20.14 -1.14 -13.36
N GLY A 34 18.99 -1.84 -13.40
CA GLY A 34 18.65 -2.87 -12.44
C GLY A 34 18.21 -2.33 -11.08
N LYS A 35 18.10 -0.99 -10.95
CA LYS A 35 17.74 -0.34 -9.69
C LYS A 35 16.25 -0.45 -9.43
N ILE A 36 15.88 -0.65 -8.16
CA ILE A 36 14.47 -0.63 -7.76
C ILE A 36 14.01 0.82 -7.69
N ALA A 37 13.08 1.18 -8.58
CA ALA A 37 12.55 2.54 -8.70
C ALA A 37 11.40 2.83 -7.73
N GLY A 38 10.66 1.80 -7.37
CA GLY A 38 9.53 1.93 -6.45
C GLY A 38 9.03 0.60 -5.94
N SER A 39 8.21 0.64 -4.92
CA SER A 39 7.63 -0.58 -4.34
C SER A 39 6.26 -0.31 -3.73
N LEU A 40 5.46 -1.37 -3.68
CA LEU A 40 4.15 -1.38 -3.07
C LEU A 40 4.02 -2.67 -2.29
N ASN A 41 3.60 -2.59 -1.03
CA ASN A 41 3.40 -3.78 -0.22
C ASN A 41 2.14 -3.66 0.62
N GLY A 42 1.60 -4.81 0.99
CA GLY A 42 0.35 -4.89 1.72
C GLY A 42 0.25 -6.13 2.57
N LEU A 43 -0.91 -6.27 3.21
CA LEU A 43 -1.25 -7.37 4.08
C LEU A 43 -2.69 -7.78 3.79
N ALA A 44 -2.93 -9.08 3.65
CA ALA A 44 -4.26 -9.61 3.37
C ALA A 44 -5.04 -9.82 4.66
N THR A 45 -6.33 -9.49 4.65
CA THR A 45 -7.20 -9.63 5.82
C THR A 45 -8.67 -9.65 5.40
N ASP A 46 -9.53 -10.16 6.26
CA ASP A 46 -10.99 -10.03 6.09
C ASP A 46 -11.54 -8.75 6.71
N GLU A 47 -10.72 -8.00 7.44
CA GLU A 47 -11.13 -6.75 8.04
C GLU A 47 -11.40 -5.69 6.97
N GLU A 48 -12.32 -4.77 7.25
CA GLU A 48 -12.73 -3.74 6.31
C GLU A 48 -12.32 -2.34 6.73
N VAL A 49 -11.73 -2.19 7.92
CA VAL A 49 -11.28 -0.90 8.45
C VAL A 49 -9.80 -0.99 8.78
N PHE A 50 -9.05 0.02 8.35
CA PHE A 50 -7.61 0.07 8.60
C PHE A 50 -7.32 0.36 10.08
N ARG A 51 -6.35 -0.34 10.65
CA ARG A 51 -5.87 -0.10 12.02
C ARG A 51 -4.35 -0.16 12.07
N ASP A 52 -3.77 0.59 13.00
CA ASP A 52 -2.31 0.75 13.08
C ASP A 52 -1.55 -0.55 13.34
N GLU A 53 -2.19 -1.55 13.93
CA GLU A 53 -1.59 -2.85 14.18
C GLU A 53 -1.09 -3.53 12.90
N PHE A 54 -1.71 -3.23 11.76
CA PHE A 54 -1.25 -3.77 10.47
C PHE A 54 0.16 -3.30 10.10
N PHE A 55 0.58 -2.13 10.56
CA PHE A 55 1.95 -1.65 10.34
C PHE A 55 2.96 -2.38 11.20
N LYS A 56 2.54 -2.91 12.36
CA LYS A 56 3.42 -3.43 13.40
C LYS A 56 3.56 -4.94 13.39
N ASP A 57 2.55 -5.65 12.91
CA ASP A 57 2.46 -7.10 13.06
C ASP A 57 2.16 -7.79 11.73
N ALA A 58 3.21 -8.30 11.10
CA ALA A 58 3.10 -9.03 9.83
C ALA A 58 2.34 -10.36 9.99
N TYR A 59 2.25 -10.88 11.20
CA TYR A 59 1.53 -12.13 11.48
C TYR A 59 0.01 -11.97 11.42
N LEU A 60 -0.48 -10.74 11.34
CA LEU A 60 -1.90 -10.48 11.08
C LEU A 60 -2.31 -10.83 9.65
N ASN A 61 -1.34 -11.11 8.78
CA ASN A 61 -1.63 -11.49 7.40
C ASN A 61 -2.42 -12.80 7.35
N ASN A 62 -3.55 -12.76 6.65
CA ASN A 62 -4.38 -13.93 6.38
C ASN A 62 -4.40 -14.14 4.86
N SER A 63 -3.71 -15.17 4.38
CA SER A 63 -3.57 -15.44 2.94
C SER A 63 -4.92 -15.64 2.24
N GLU A 64 -5.97 -16.00 2.98
CA GLU A 64 -7.33 -16.18 2.47
C GLU A 64 -8.18 -14.90 2.59
N GLY A 65 -7.59 -13.80 3.08
CA GLY A 65 -8.31 -12.55 3.31
C GLY A 65 -8.86 -11.96 2.04
N LYS A 66 -10.05 -11.36 2.11
CA LYS A 66 -10.73 -10.76 0.95
C LYS A 66 -10.21 -9.36 0.59
N ASN A 67 -9.55 -8.68 1.51
CA ASN A 67 -9.06 -7.32 1.32
C ASN A 67 -7.56 -7.26 1.50
N ILE A 68 -6.94 -6.24 0.89
CA ILE A 68 -5.52 -5.94 1.09
C ILE A 68 -5.41 -4.58 1.77
N MET A 69 -4.74 -4.55 2.91
CA MET A 69 -4.33 -3.31 3.56
C MET A 69 -2.99 -2.89 2.97
N ILE A 70 -2.95 -1.75 2.29
CA ILE A 70 -1.71 -1.23 1.71
C ILE A 70 -0.88 -0.64 2.84
N LEU A 71 0.32 -1.16 3.02
CA LEU A 71 1.22 -0.73 4.11
C LEU A 71 2.27 0.28 3.64
N GLY A 72 2.61 0.26 2.38
CA GLY A 72 3.59 1.21 1.87
C GLY A 72 3.59 1.29 0.35
N LEU A 73 3.64 2.51 -0.15
CA LEU A 73 3.85 2.83 -1.55
C LEU A 73 4.98 3.85 -1.59
N SER A 74 6.08 3.52 -2.22
CA SER A 74 7.22 4.43 -2.30
C SER A 74 7.83 4.43 -3.69
N ILE A 75 8.16 5.64 -4.17
CA ILE A 75 8.84 5.87 -5.44
C ILE A 75 10.07 6.69 -5.12
N LEU A 76 11.24 6.24 -5.56
CA LEU A 76 12.47 7.01 -5.35
C LEU A 76 12.34 8.37 -6.05
N PRO A 77 12.91 9.44 -5.47
CA PRO A 77 12.74 10.79 -6.00
C PRO A 77 13.07 10.94 -7.49
N GLU A 78 14.13 10.29 -7.98
CA GLU A 78 14.55 10.38 -9.38
C GLU A 78 13.59 9.74 -10.37
N TYR A 79 12.65 8.92 -9.89
CA TYR A 79 11.66 8.24 -10.74
C TYR A 79 10.25 8.82 -10.59
N ARG A 80 10.09 9.90 -9.84
CA ARG A 80 8.79 10.53 -9.62
C ARG A 80 8.31 11.30 -10.85
N ARG A 81 7.01 11.62 -10.88
CA ARG A 81 6.35 12.40 -11.95
C ARG A 81 6.35 11.71 -13.31
N GLN A 82 6.40 10.38 -13.34
CA GLN A 82 6.39 9.57 -14.55
C GLN A 82 5.17 8.64 -14.61
N GLY A 83 4.22 8.77 -13.68
CA GLY A 83 3.06 7.89 -13.58
C GLY A 83 3.35 6.53 -12.98
N LEU A 84 4.51 6.35 -12.36
CA LEU A 84 4.92 5.05 -11.83
C LEU A 84 4.07 4.60 -10.64
N ALA A 85 3.70 5.52 -9.74
CA ALA A 85 2.85 5.18 -8.59
C ALA A 85 1.49 4.67 -9.07
N ARG A 86 0.87 5.35 -10.04
CA ARG A 86 -0.40 4.94 -10.64
C ARG A 86 -0.28 3.53 -11.22
N GLU A 87 0.77 3.29 -11.98
CA GLU A 87 0.95 1.99 -12.64
C GLU A 87 1.23 0.86 -11.64
N LEU A 88 1.98 1.13 -10.56
CA LEU A 88 2.19 0.15 -9.50
C LEU A 88 0.86 -0.23 -8.83
N VAL A 89 0.03 0.75 -8.50
CA VAL A 89 -1.28 0.52 -7.88
C VAL A 89 -2.17 -0.27 -8.84
N ARG A 90 -2.19 0.10 -10.12
CA ARG A 90 -2.99 -0.58 -11.13
C ARG A 90 -2.57 -2.05 -11.28
N GLN A 91 -1.28 -2.31 -11.43
CA GLN A 91 -0.76 -3.67 -11.58
C GLN A 91 -1.01 -4.50 -10.32
N TYR A 92 -0.86 -3.89 -9.15
CA TYR A 92 -1.15 -4.55 -7.88
C TYR A 92 -2.63 -4.95 -7.80
N ALA A 93 -3.53 -4.04 -8.15
CA ALA A 93 -4.96 -4.32 -8.15
C ALA A 93 -5.33 -5.44 -9.13
N LEU A 94 -4.74 -5.44 -10.34
CA LEU A 94 -4.99 -6.47 -11.33
C LEU A 94 -4.48 -7.84 -10.86
N LYS A 95 -3.32 -7.87 -10.21
CA LYS A 95 -2.76 -9.09 -9.63
C LYS A 95 -3.67 -9.65 -8.55
N GLU A 96 -4.14 -8.78 -7.63
CA GLU A 96 -5.00 -9.21 -6.53
C GLU A 96 -6.42 -9.53 -6.99
N LYS A 97 -6.86 -8.98 -8.11
CA LYS A 97 -8.12 -9.36 -8.75
C LYS A 97 -8.10 -10.84 -9.14
N LYS A 98 -6.97 -11.32 -9.65
CA LYS A 98 -6.80 -12.74 -9.98
C LYS A 98 -6.82 -13.63 -8.74
N ASN A 99 -6.50 -13.08 -7.59
CA ASN A 99 -6.51 -13.78 -6.30
C ASN A 99 -7.86 -13.64 -5.57
N ASN A 100 -8.89 -13.14 -6.26
CA ASN A 100 -10.26 -12.98 -5.73
C ASN A 100 -10.35 -12.02 -4.56
N ARG A 101 -9.45 -11.03 -4.47
CA ARG A 101 -9.55 -9.96 -3.48
C ARG A 101 -10.63 -8.97 -3.90
N GLU A 102 -11.22 -8.28 -2.92
CA GLU A 102 -12.30 -7.32 -3.16
C GLU A 102 -11.84 -5.87 -3.16
N LYS A 103 -11.02 -5.47 -2.19
CA LYS A 103 -10.62 -4.07 -2.00
C LYS A 103 -9.15 -3.92 -1.67
N LEU A 104 -8.58 -2.79 -2.12
CA LEU A 104 -7.34 -2.23 -1.56
C LEU A 104 -7.76 -1.14 -0.58
N ILE A 105 -7.25 -1.19 0.63
CA ILE A 105 -7.57 -0.22 1.69
C ILE A 105 -6.26 0.38 2.20
N LEU A 106 -6.24 1.70 2.39
CA LEU A 106 -5.06 2.39 2.89
C LEU A 106 -5.44 3.59 3.74
N THR A 107 -4.45 4.11 4.45
CA THR A 107 -4.54 5.43 5.05
C THR A 107 -3.48 6.33 4.43
N CYS A 108 -3.80 7.60 4.23
CA CYS A 108 -2.87 8.57 3.67
C CYS A 108 -3.05 9.94 4.33
N LEU A 109 -2.00 10.75 4.25
CA LEU A 109 -2.06 12.14 4.70
C LEU A 109 -2.96 12.94 3.77
N ASP A 110 -3.54 14.02 4.30
CA ASP A 110 -4.44 14.91 3.55
C ASP A 110 -3.85 15.33 2.20
N ALA A 111 -2.56 15.64 2.17
CA ALA A 111 -1.87 16.07 0.95
C ALA A 111 -1.87 15.00 -0.16
N LYS A 112 -2.05 13.73 0.18
CA LYS A 112 -2.06 12.62 -0.79
C LYS A 112 -3.46 12.23 -1.27
N VAL A 113 -4.50 12.74 -0.64
CA VAL A 113 -5.88 12.41 -1.00
C VAL A 113 -6.16 12.66 -2.49
N PRO A 114 -5.81 13.84 -3.07
CA PRO A 114 -6.08 14.07 -4.50
C PRO A 114 -5.43 13.03 -5.41
N MET A 115 -4.22 12.57 -5.09
CA MET A 115 -3.52 11.55 -5.87
C MET A 115 -4.29 10.24 -5.88
N TYR A 116 -4.72 9.78 -4.71
CA TYR A 116 -5.46 8.52 -4.60
C TYR A 116 -6.87 8.61 -5.20
N LEU A 117 -7.53 9.76 -5.09
CA LEU A 117 -8.80 9.99 -5.79
C LEU A 117 -8.61 9.82 -7.30
N ASP A 118 -7.52 10.37 -7.83
CA ASP A 118 -7.18 10.26 -9.25
C ASP A 118 -6.89 8.80 -9.66
N PHE A 119 -6.40 7.97 -8.74
CA PHE A 119 -6.17 6.55 -8.98
C PHE A 119 -7.48 5.72 -8.93
N GLY A 120 -8.57 6.32 -8.52
CA GLY A 120 -9.86 5.66 -8.42
C GLY A 120 -10.30 5.28 -7.02
N PHE A 121 -9.55 5.68 -5.99
CA PHE A 121 -9.92 5.43 -4.60
C PHE A 121 -11.07 6.34 -4.17
N THR A 122 -11.83 5.87 -3.17
CA THR A 122 -12.85 6.65 -2.49
C THR A 122 -12.30 7.12 -1.14
N ASP A 123 -12.49 8.40 -0.81
CA ASP A 123 -12.10 8.95 0.49
C ASP A 123 -13.25 8.74 1.49
N HIS A 124 -12.99 8.01 2.57
CA HIS A 124 -13.95 7.74 3.64
C HIS A 124 -13.85 8.72 4.80
N GLY A 125 -12.97 9.71 4.70
CA GLY A 125 -12.77 10.73 5.73
C GLY A 125 -11.65 10.37 6.70
N ILE A 126 -11.66 11.02 7.86
CA ILE A 126 -10.61 10.86 8.86
C ILE A 126 -10.64 9.46 9.46
N SER A 127 -9.47 8.80 9.45
CA SER A 127 -9.27 7.48 10.04
C SER A 127 -9.00 7.59 11.54
N ASP A 128 -9.19 6.47 12.25
CA ASP A 128 -8.78 6.34 13.65
C ASP A 128 -7.27 6.17 13.83
N SER A 129 -6.52 6.06 12.74
CA SER A 129 -5.07 5.92 12.79
C SER A 129 -4.41 7.15 13.41
N VAL A 130 -3.42 6.88 14.29
CA VAL A 130 -2.58 7.92 14.89
C VAL A 130 -1.10 7.70 14.56
N TRP A 131 -0.82 6.91 13.54
CA TRP A 131 0.53 6.52 13.15
C TRP A 131 1.41 7.75 12.90
N GLY A 132 2.60 7.76 13.47
CA GLY A 132 3.53 8.88 13.32
C GLY A 132 3.05 10.19 13.92
N GLY A 133 1.97 10.21 14.72
CA GLY A 133 1.39 11.42 15.30
C GLY A 133 0.63 12.28 14.29
N GLU A 134 0.30 11.74 13.13
CA GLU A 134 -0.36 12.46 12.04
C GLU A 134 -1.87 12.15 11.96
N VAL A 135 -2.58 12.98 11.20
CA VAL A 135 -4.00 12.76 10.87
C VAL A 135 -4.07 12.07 9.51
N TRP A 136 -4.79 10.95 9.45
CA TRP A 136 -4.86 10.11 8.28
C TRP A 136 -6.28 10.02 7.73
N HIS A 137 -6.42 10.01 6.41
CA HIS A 137 -7.66 9.67 5.72
C HIS A 137 -7.67 8.19 5.39
N GLU A 138 -8.81 7.54 5.56
CA GLU A 138 -8.99 6.16 5.11
C GLU A 138 -9.55 6.17 3.70
N MET A 139 -8.93 5.40 2.82
CA MET A 139 -9.34 5.32 1.42
C MET A 139 -9.42 3.87 0.96
N SER A 140 -10.31 3.59 0.02
CA SER A 140 -10.42 2.25 -0.54
C SER A 140 -10.65 2.27 -2.04
N LEU A 141 -10.19 1.20 -2.71
CA LEU A 141 -10.38 0.97 -4.14
C LEU A 141 -11.08 -0.38 -4.33
N ASP A 142 -12.18 -0.38 -5.06
CA ASP A 142 -12.84 -1.63 -5.46
C ASP A 142 -12.02 -2.28 -6.58
N ILE A 143 -11.38 -3.40 -6.27
CA ILE A 143 -10.49 -4.11 -7.20
C ILE A 143 -11.24 -4.55 -8.46
N HIS A 144 -12.50 -4.91 -8.34
CA HIS A 144 -13.31 -5.40 -9.48
C HIS A 144 -13.58 -4.33 -10.53
N LYS A 145 -13.45 -3.05 -10.16
CA LYS A 145 -13.64 -1.92 -11.09
C LYS A 145 -12.38 -1.56 -11.85
N VAL A 146 -11.24 -2.14 -11.52
CA VAL A 146 -9.95 -1.86 -12.18
C VAL A 146 -9.84 -2.67 -13.47
N CYS A 147 -9.43 -2.00 -14.53
CA CYS A 147 -9.24 -2.62 -15.86
C CYS A 147 -7.77 -2.69 -16.23
#